data_e7ea828019cf8d829b043de3dae74425
#
_entry.id   e7ea828019cf8d829b043de3dae74425
#
_cell.length_a   1.000
_cell.length_b   1.000
_cell.length_c   1.000
_cell.angle_alpha   90.00
_cell.angle_beta   90.00
_cell.angle_gamma   90.00
#
_symmetry.space_group_name_H-M   'P 1'
#
loop_
_entity.id
_entity.type
_entity.pdbx_description
1 polymer ?
#
loop_
_entity_poly.entity_id
_entity_poly.type
_entity_poly.pdbx_seq_one_letter_code
_entity_poly.pdbx_strand_id
1 'polypeptide(L)'
;INNFFSFLTAMMLAYQPIRSLATINMLFYQGAAGAERIFAVLDTKINIKDNKNAKELKIDKGSVEFKNVTFSYPKTSAEAIKDINIFIEGGTTAALVGHSGAGKSTIINLLPRFYDPKEGQVCIDGQNISGISLSSLRKYTSLVSQDIILFDDTVKANIAYANLNASEDQITKACDFAAASEFIEKLPQSYETIIGENGIKLSGGQKQRIS
;
A
#
# COMPACT_ATOMS: atom_id res chain seq x y z
N ILE A 1 6.25 -46.58 -58.35
CA ILE A 1 6.17 -46.95 -56.88
C ILE A 1 7.07 -46.00 -56.07
N ASN A 2 8.31 -45.69 -56.42
CA ASN A 2 9.24 -44.81 -55.71
C ASN A 2 8.69 -43.38 -55.51
N ASN A 3 8.05 -42.79 -56.51
CA ASN A 3 7.48 -41.44 -56.40
C ASN A 3 6.32 -41.37 -55.40
N PHE A 4 5.56 -42.43 -55.24
CA PHE A 4 4.46 -42.51 -54.32
C PHE A 4 4.98 -42.49 -52.86
N PHE A 5 5.98 -43.30 -52.54
CA PHE A 5 6.58 -43.32 -51.21
C PHE A 5 7.30 -42.00 -50.88
N SER A 6 8.00 -41.39 -51.87
CA SER A 6 8.62 -40.09 -51.69
C SER A 6 7.58 -38.98 -51.40
N PHE A 7 6.44 -38.99 -52.07
CA PHE A 7 5.33 -38.07 -51.83
C PHE A 7 4.76 -38.25 -50.41
N LEU A 8 4.51 -39.49 -50.01
CA LEU A 8 3.97 -39.81 -48.69
C LEU A 8 4.93 -39.35 -47.55
N THR A 9 6.23 -39.61 -47.75
CA THR A 9 7.25 -39.15 -46.79
C THR A 9 7.32 -37.63 -46.73
N ALA A 10 7.30 -36.93 -47.83
CA ALA A 10 7.27 -35.48 -47.90
C ALA A 10 6.04 -34.88 -47.16
N MET A 11 4.88 -35.50 -47.38
CA MET A 11 3.64 -35.10 -46.69
C MET A 11 3.71 -35.31 -45.19
N MET A 12 4.27 -36.41 -44.71
CA MET A 12 4.50 -36.67 -43.28
C MET A 12 5.49 -35.68 -42.70
N LEU A 13 6.57 -35.34 -43.38
CA LEU A 13 7.55 -34.35 -42.94
C LEU A 13 6.97 -32.93 -42.89
N ALA A 14 6.05 -32.57 -43.78
CA ALA A 14 5.38 -31.29 -43.80
C ALA A 14 4.36 -31.11 -42.66
N TYR A 15 3.86 -32.21 -42.09
CA TYR A 15 2.87 -32.14 -41.01
C TYR A 15 3.42 -31.46 -39.71
N GLN A 16 4.63 -31.80 -39.36
CA GLN A 16 5.29 -31.25 -38.16
C GLN A 16 5.42 -29.70 -38.19
N PRO A 17 5.97 -29.09 -39.26
CA PRO A 17 6.05 -27.63 -39.35
C PRO A 17 4.67 -26.94 -39.30
N ILE A 18 3.66 -27.52 -39.97
CA ILE A 18 2.28 -26.96 -39.97
C ILE A 18 1.71 -26.96 -38.54
N ARG A 19 1.86 -28.05 -37.82
CA ARG A 19 1.43 -28.15 -36.41
C ARG A 19 2.18 -27.16 -35.54
N SER A 20 3.49 -26.98 -35.75
CA SER A 20 4.30 -26.01 -34.99
C SER A 20 3.85 -24.57 -35.21
N LEU A 21 3.47 -24.21 -36.46
CA LEU A 21 2.92 -22.88 -36.75
C LEU A 21 1.61 -22.61 -36.00
N ALA A 22 0.71 -23.61 -35.95
CA ALA A 22 -0.52 -23.47 -35.15
C ALA A 22 -0.24 -23.28 -33.64
N THR A 23 0.74 -24.01 -33.12
CA THR A 23 1.15 -23.88 -31.71
C THR A 23 1.79 -22.52 -31.42
N ILE A 24 2.63 -22.01 -32.33
CA ILE A 24 3.25 -20.68 -32.19
C ILE A 24 2.19 -19.59 -32.13
N ASN A 25 1.17 -19.69 -33.00
CA ASN A 25 0.07 -18.72 -32.97
C ASN A 25 -0.63 -18.69 -31.59
N MET A 26 -0.95 -19.86 -31.03
CA MET A 26 -1.56 -19.97 -29.71
C MET A 26 -0.66 -19.38 -28.61
N LEU A 27 0.64 -19.71 -28.61
CA LEU A 27 1.62 -19.17 -27.68
C LEU A 27 1.75 -17.64 -27.77
N PHE A 28 1.70 -17.12 -29.03
CA PHE A 28 1.73 -15.68 -29.24
C PHE A 28 0.53 -14.98 -28.58
N TYR A 29 -0.70 -15.49 -28.77
CA TYR A 29 -1.88 -14.91 -28.13
C TYR A 29 -1.85 -15.03 -26.62
N GLN A 30 -1.36 -16.14 -26.08
CA GLN A 30 -1.18 -16.29 -24.63
C GLN A 30 -0.15 -15.30 -24.07
N GLY A 31 0.97 -15.16 -24.79
CA GLY A 31 2.00 -14.17 -24.43
C GLY A 31 1.49 -12.73 -24.52
N ALA A 32 0.74 -12.39 -25.56
CA ALA A 32 0.13 -11.08 -25.73
C ALA A 32 -0.87 -10.75 -24.61
N ALA A 33 -1.73 -11.71 -24.24
CA ALA A 33 -2.67 -11.52 -23.15
C ALA A 33 -1.96 -11.35 -21.77
N GLY A 34 -0.84 -12.04 -21.57
CA GLY A 34 0.02 -11.83 -20.39
C GLY A 34 0.66 -10.46 -20.38
N ALA A 35 1.22 -10.04 -21.51
CA ALA A 35 1.84 -8.74 -21.68
C ALA A 35 0.84 -7.59 -21.47
N GLU A 36 -0.38 -7.69 -22.01
CA GLU A 36 -1.44 -6.70 -21.82
C GLU A 36 -1.75 -6.45 -20.34
N ARG A 37 -1.82 -7.51 -19.52
CA ARG A 37 -2.03 -7.39 -18.06
C ARG A 37 -0.86 -6.69 -17.38
N ILE A 38 0.37 -7.01 -17.75
CA ILE A 38 1.58 -6.37 -17.20
C ILE A 38 1.60 -4.88 -17.56
N PHE A 39 1.38 -4.55 -18.84
CA PHE A 39 1.35 -3.17 -19.29
C PHE A 39 0.21 -2.38 -18.66
N ALA A 40 -0.97 -2.98 -18.45
CA ALA A 40 -2.07 -2.32 -17.73
C ALA A 40 -1.66 -1.88 -16.31
N VAL A 41 -0.82 -2.66 -15.64
CA VAL A 41 -0.28 -2.28 -14.32
C VAL A 41 0.79 -1.19 -14.45
N LEU A 42 1.74 -1.36 -15.38
CA LEU A 42 2.84 -0.41 -15.60
C LEU A 42 2.33 0.97 -16.06
N ASP A 43 1.30 1.00 -16.89
CA ASP A 43 0.70 2.22 -17.43
C ASP A 43 -0.31 2.87 -16.46
N THR A 44 -0.49 2.28 -15.27
CA THR A 44 -1.38 2.86 -14.25
C THR A 44 -0.90 4.25 -13.86
N LYS A 45 -1.75 5.24 -14.06
CA LYS A 45 -1.41 6.63 -13.73
C LYS A 45 -1.33 6.83 -12.22
N ILE A 46 -0.21 7.35 -11.78
CA ILE A 46 -0.02 7.78 -10.39
C ILE A 46 -0.78 9.11 -10.23
N ASN A 47 -1.87 9.10 -9.47
CA ASN A 47 -2.71 10.29 -9.27
C ASN A 47 -2.14 11.23 -8.23
N ILE A 48 -1.51 10.71 -7.17
CA ILE A 48 -0.92 11.50 -6.08
C ILE A 48 0.58 11.64 -6.33
N LYS A 49 1.01 12.83 -6.64
CA LYS A 49 2.43 13.16 -6.94
C LYS A 49 2.84 14.42 -6.20
N ASP A 50 4.13 14.52 -5.95
CA ASP A 50 4.71 15.77 -5.47
C ASP A 50 4.61 16.87 -6.53
N ASN A 51 4.26 18.06 -6.09
CA ASN A 51 4.37 19.24 -6.91
C ASN A 51 5.84 19.55 -7.17
N LYS A 52 6.16 20.15 -8.33
CA LYS A 52 7.54 20.54 -8.69
C LYS A 52 8.25 21.39 -7.62
N ASN A 53 7.48 22.15 -6.85
CA ASN A 53 7.96 23.03 -5.78
C ASN A 53 7.49 22.57 -4.40
N ALA A 54 7.28 21.25 -4.21
CA ALA A 54 6.89 20.68 -2.93
C ALA A 54 7.94 21.01 -1.86
N LYS A 55 7.47 21.48 -0.71
CA LYS A 55 8.32 21.86 0.42
C LYS A 55 8.42 20.71 1.42
N GLU A 56 9.40 20.79 2.30
CA GLU A 56 9.42 19.90 3.46
C GLU A 56 8.43 20.39 4.51
N LEU A 57 7.78 19.44 5.19
CA LEU A 57 6.90 19.71 6.32
C LEU A 57 7.74 20.15 7.51
N LYS A 58 7.36 21.28 8.10
CA LYS A 58 7.96 21.77 9.33
C LYS A 58 6.94 21.62 10.45
N ILE A 59 7.21 20.72 11.38
CA ILE A 59 6.36 20.50 12.55
C ILE A 59 6.76 21.45 13.66
N ASP A 60 5.78 22.17 14.21
CA ASP A 60 5.90 22.98 15.42
C ASP A 60 5.10 22.34 16.57
N LYS A 61 3.78 22.33 16.46
CA LYS A 61 2.88 21.77 17.48
C LYS A 61 2.20 20.48 17.05
N GLY A 62 2.15 20.23 15.74
CA GLY A 62 1.44 19.09 15.16
C GLY A 62 -0.08 19.29 15.12
N SER A 63 -0.56 20.52 15.02
CA SER A 63 -1.98 20.80 14.85
C SER A 63 -2.46 20.33 13.46
N VAL A 64 -3.70 19.83 13.40
CA VAL A 64 -4.31 19.33 12.16
C VAL A 64 -5.59 20.09 11.88
N GLU A 65 -5.77 20.55 10.65
CA GLU A 65 -6.93 21.34 10.25
C GLU A 65 -7.50 20.88 8.90
N PHE A 66 -8.79 20.61 8.87
CA PHE A 66 -9.57 20.38 7.66
C PHE A 66 -10.41 21.63 7.40
N LYS A 67 -10.27 22.25 6.21
CA LYS A 67 -10.99 23.46 5.82
C LYS A 67 -11.89 23.19 4.63
N ASN A 68 -13.20 23.19 4.83
CA ASN A 68 -14.22 22.98 3.81
C ASN A 68 -13.95 21.75 2.93
N VAL A 69 -13.51 20.67 3.55
CA VAL A 69 -13.06 19.47 2.83
C VAL A 69 -14.24 18.66 2.33
N THR A 70 -14.30 18.48 1.01
CA THR A 70 -15.23 17.58 0.32
C THR A 70 -14.42 16.55 -0.44
N PHE A 71 -14.80 15.27 -0.32
CA PHE A 71 -14.09 14.16 -0.98
C PHE A 71 -15.04 13.07 -1.46
N SER A 72 -14.73 12.51 -2.62
CA SER A 72 -15.36 11.31 -3.20
C SER A 72 -14.26 10.35 -3.68
N TYR A 73 -14.46 9.05 -3.49
CA TYR A 73 -13.54 8.05 -4.02
C TYR A 73 -13.61 7.97 -5.55
N PRO A 74 -12.49 7.71 -6.26
CA PRO A 74 -12.41 7.77 -7.73
C PRO A 74 -13.44 6.92 -8.49
N LYS A 75 -13.96 5.87 -7.86
CA LYS A 75 -14.92 4.92 -8.47
C LYS A 75 -16.39 5.18 -8.08
N THR A 76 -16.64 6.16 -7.22
CA THR A 76 -17.98 6.49 -6.74
C THR A 76 -18.29 7.96 -6.97
N SER A 77 -19.48 8.25 -7.47
CA SER A 77 -19.98 9.63 -7.58
C SER A 77 -20.50 10.19 -6.26
N ALA A 78 -20.72 9.33 -5.26
CA ALA A 78 -21.20 9.73 -3.94
C ALA A 78 -20.07 10.40 -3.12
N GLU A 79 -20.37 11.51 -2.49
CA GLU A 79 -19.48 12.21 -1.58
C GLU A 79 -19.32 11.37 -0.30
N ALA A 80 -18.08 10.95 0.00
CA ALA A 80 -17.77 10.22 1.22
C ALA A 80 -17.72 11.16 2.43
N ILE A 81 -17.30 12.40 2.22
CA ILE A 81 -17.38 13.52 3.17
C ILE A 81 -17.71 14.80 2.42
N LYS A 82 -18.42 15.72 3.07
CA LYS A 82 -18.88 16.96 2.49
C LYS A 82 -18.69 18.12 3.45
N ASP A 83 -18.02 19.17 2.99
CA ASP A 83 -17.82 20.44 3.70
C ASP A 83 -17.37 20.26 5.17
N ILE A 84 -16.39 19.39 5.37
CA ILE A 84 -15.86 19.09 6.71
C ILE A 84 -14.92 20.20 7.16
N ASN A 85 -15.21 20.72 8.36
CA ASN A 85 -14.38 21.72 9.04
C ASN A 85 -14.03 21.16 10.42
N ILE A 86 -12.76 20.80 10.63
CA ILE A 86 -12.25 20.21 11.89
C ILE A 86 -10.92 20.90 12.21
N PHE A 87 -10.75 21.30 13.45
CA PHE A 87 -9.46 21.72 13.98
C PHE A 87 -9.10 20.85 15.19
N ILE A 88 -7.91 20.27 15.16
CA ILE A 88 -7.33 19.45 16.25
C ILE A 88 -6.06 20.15 16.70
N GLU A 89 -6.03 20.52 17.96
CA GLU A 89 -4.86 21.19 18.56
C GLU A 89 -3.69 20.19 18.67
N GLY A 90 -2.48 20.68 18.44
CA GLY A 90 -1.26 19.87 18.58
C GLY A 90 -1.08 19.32 19.98
N GLY A 91 -0.54 18.10 20.07
CA GLY A 91 -0.33 17.42 21.34
C GLY A 91 -1.60 16.87 22.00
N THR A 92 -2.76 16.96 21.34
CA THR A 92 -4.03 16.43 21.85
C THR A 92 -4.40 15.10 21.20
N THR A 93 -5.26 14.32 21.86
CA THR A 93 -5.87 13.12 21.29
C THR A 93 -7.31 13.44 20.89
N ALA A 94 -7.64 13.21 19.60
CA ALA A 94 -8.98 13.38 19.08
C ALA A 94 -9.60 12.03 18.69
N ALA A 95 -10.88 11.83 19.04
CA ALA A 95 -11.62 10.64 18.65
C ALA A 95 -12.71 10.98 17.63
N LEU A 96 -12.70 10.30 16.47
CA LEU A 96 -13.74 10.38 15.46
C LEU A 96 -14.81 9.34 15.76
N VAL A 97 -16.00 9.78 16.18
CA VAL A 97 -17.13 8.90 16.51
C VAL A 97 -18.27 9.07 15.51
N GLY A 98 -19.02 8.00 15.27
CA GLY A 98 -20.16 8.00 14.34
C GLY A 98 -20.48 6.60 13.84
N HIS A 99 -21.61 6.44 13.16
CA HIS A 99 -22.04 5.17 12.57
C HIS A 99 -21.09 4.68 11.45
N SER A 100 -21.25 3.41 11.04
CA SER A 100 -20.50 2.88 9.89
C SER A 100 -20.86 3.68 8.63
N GLY A 101 -19.85 3.98 7.80
CA GLY A 101 -20.03 4.81 6.59
C GLY A 101 -20.04 6.33 6.82
N ALA A 102 -19.89 6.83 8.06
CA ALA A 102 -19.86 8.27 8.35
C ALA A 102 -18.59 9.01 7.88
N GLY A 103 -17.70 8.38 7.12
CA GLY A 103 -16.50 9.02 6.58
C GLY A 103 -15.28 9.06 7.52
N LYS A 104 -15.34 8.41 8.70
CA LYS A 104 -14.22 8.43 9.68
C LYS A 104 -12.90 7.96 9.09
N SER A 105 -12.87 6.81 8.46
CA SER A 105 -11.67 6.25 7.81
C SER A 105 -11.23 7.13 6.62
N THR A 106 -12.16 7.78 5.95
CA THR A 106 -11.85 8.72 4.86
C THR A 106 -11.08 9.93 5.38
N ILE A 107 -11.51 10.52 6.50
CA ILE A 107 -10.81 11.65 7.14
C ILE A 107 -9.39 11.24 7.51
N ILE A 108 -9.22 10.07 8.14
CA ILE A 108 -7.90 9.53 8.52
C ILE A 108 -7.01 9.31 7.29
N ASN A 109 -7.55 8.79 6.19
CA ASN A 109 -6.79 8.50 4.97
C ASN A 109 -6.39 9.74 4.18
N LEU A 110 -7.05 10.88 4.38
CA LEU A 110 -6.67 12.15 3.78
C LEU A 110 -5.42 12.76 4.42
N LEU A 111 -5.16 12.47 5.70
CA LEU A 111 -4.04 13.06 6.43
C LEU A 111 -2.65 12.62 5.89
N PRO A 112 -2.37 11.31 5.66
CA PRO A 112 -1.12 10.88 5.00
C PRO A 112 -1.13 11.11 3.47
N ARG A 113 -2.14 11.83 2.97
CA ARG A 113 -2.34 12.13 1.55
C ARG A 113 -2.34 10.87 0.68
N PHE A 114 -3.17 9.87 1.06
CA PHE A 114 -3.47 8.76 0.16
C PHE A 114 -4.42 9.18 -0.95
N TYR A 115 -5.17 10.25 -0.71
CA TYR A 115 -6.06 10.92 -1.64
C TYR A 115 -5.95 12.43 -1.46
N ASP A 116 -6.14 13.19 -2.53
CA ASP A 116 -6.33 14.62 -2.45
C ASP A 116 -7.85 14.95 -2.35
N PRO A 117 -8.25 15.92 -1.56
CA PRO A 117 -9.64 16.35 -1.48
C PRO A 117 -10.09 16.94 -2.83
N LYS A 118 -11.39 16.83 -3.13
CA LYS A 118 -11.99 17.45 -4.32
C LYS A 118 -12.11 18.96 -4.14
N GLU A 119 -12.47 19.36 -2.93
CA GLU A 119 -12.60 20.76 -2.52
C GLU A 119 -12.04 20.93 -1.12
N GLY A 120 -11.62 22.16 -0.80
CA GLY A 120 -11.02 22.48 0.50
C GLY A 120 -9.55 22.08 0.59
N GLN A 121 -9.04 22.04 1.81
CA GLN A 121 -7.64 21.73 2.07
C GLN A 121 -7.44 21.10 3.44
N VAL A 122 -6.43 20.25 3.55
CA VAL A 122 -5.94 19.67 4.81
C VAL A 122 -4.61 20.33 5.15
N CYS A 123 -4.47 20.79 6.38
CA CYS A 123 -3.27 21.47 6.84
C CYS A 123 -2.69 20.81 8.09
N ILE A 124 -1.36 20.83 8.22
CA ILE A 124 -0.63 20.51 9.43
C ILE A 124 0.19 21.76 9.83
N ASP A 125 0.01 22.25 11.04
CA ASP A 125 0.58 23.52 11.54
C ASP A 125 0.42 24.67 10.53
N GLY A 126 -0.80 24.79 9.96
CA GLY A 126 -1.15 25.80 8.95
C GLY A 126 -0.57 25.57 7.55
N GLN A 127 0.25 24.53 7.35
CA GLN A 127 0.85 24.19 6.06
C GLN A 127 -0.07 23.22 5.30
N ASN A 128 -0.56 23.64 4.12
CA ASN A 128 -1.38 22.78 3.26
C ASN A 128 -0.56 21.57 2.76
N ILE A 129 -1.00 20.36 3.09
CA ILE A 129 -0.28 19.11 2.76
C ILE A 129 -0.15 18.85 1.26
N SER A 130 -1.00 19.46 0.41
CA SER A 130 -0.88 19.35 -1.05
C SER A 130 0.38 20.02 -1.61
N GLY A 131 0.95 20.99 -0.89
CA GLY A 131 2.20 21.66 -1.21
C GLY A 131 3.45 21.05 -0.54
N ILE A 132 3.27 20.00 0.25
CA ILE A 132 4.34 19.30 0.98
C ILE A 132 4.75 18.05 0.20
N SER A 133 6.05 17.69 0.23
CA SER A 133 6.52 16.45 -0.37
C SER A 133 5.98 15.24 0.39
N LEU A 134 5.55 14.21 -0.32
CA LEU A 134 4.98 12.99 0.26
C LEU A 134 5.95 12.30 1.21
N SER A 135 7.23 12.31 0.87
CA SER A 135 8.28 11.73 1.72
C SER A 135 8.37 12.46 3.06
N SER A 136 8.37 13.80 3.05
CA SER A 136 8.41 14.60 4.27
C SER A 136 7.12 14.46 5.09
N LEU A 137 5.95 14.50 4.45
CA LEU A 137 4.66 14.31 5.12
C LEU A 137 4.59 12.96 5.84
N ARG A 138 4.92 11.88 5.13
CA ARG A 138 4.84 10.51 5.66
C ARG A 138 5.93 10.18 6.68
N LYS A 139 7.03 10.92 6.71
CA LYS A 139 8.04 10.83 7.76
C LYS A 139 7.49 11.23 9.14
N TYR A 140 6.55 12.17 9.16
CA TYR A 140 5.94 12.69 10.40
C TYR A 140 4.53 12.16 10.67
N THR A 141 4.01 11.29 9.80
CA THR A 141 2.70 10.67 9.97
C THR A 141 2.83 9.16 9.95
N SER A 142 2.18 8.48 10.90
CA SER A 142 2.03 7.04 10.86
C SER A 142 0.56 6.67 10.96
N LEU A 143 0.19 5.56 10.37
CA LEU A 143 -1.18 5.06 10.35
C LEU A 143 -1.20 3.61 10.79
N VAL A 144 -1.95 3.31 11.84
CA VAL A 144 -2.31 1.94 12.21
C VAL A 144 -3.69 1.66 11.66
N SER A 145 -3.75 0.83 10.62
CA SER A 145 -5.01 0.46 9.97
C SER A 145 -5.72 -0.68 10.68
N GLN A 146 -7.00 -0.87 10.37
CA GLN A 146 -7.76 -2.04 10.84
C GLN A 146 -7.29 -3.31 10.14
N ASP A 147 -7.01 -3.22 8.84
CA ASP A 147 -6.47 -4.31 8.02
C ASP A 147 -4.95 -4.22 8.01
N ILE A 148 -4.33 -5.08 8.80
CA ILE A 148 -2.88 -5.11 9.01
C ILE A 148 -2.27 -6.12 8.04
N ILE A 149 -1.31 -5.68 7.25
CA ILE A 149 -0.53 -6.53 6.36
C ILE A 149 0.85 -6.72 6.98
N LEU A 150 1.19 -7.96 7.28
CA LEU A 150 2.52 -8.36 7.74
C LEU A 150 3.16 -9.30 6.71
N PHE A 151 4.46 -9.16 6.53
CA PHE A 151 5.22 -9.99 5.61
C PHE A 151 5.56 -11.34 6.24
N ASP A 152 5.66 -12.37 5.41
CA ASP A 152 6.15 -13.70 5.82
C ASP A 152 7.66 -13.64 6.06
N ASP A 153 8.00 -13.05 7.19
CA ASP A 153 9.37 -12.82 7.64
C ASP A 153 9.41 -12.83 9.17
N THR A 154 10.55 -12.50 9.77
CA THR A 154 10.70 -12.39 11.21
C THR A 154 9.89 -11.22 11.79
N VAL A 155 9.61 -11.29 13.09
CA VAL A 155 9.05 -10.16 13.85
C VAL A 155 9.92 -8.92 13.67
N LYS A 156 11.23 -9.07 13.83
CA LYS A 156 12.23 -7.99 13.68
C LYS A 156 12.16 -7.33 12.31
N ALA A 157 12.10 -8.11 11.24
CA ALA A 157 12.02 -7.60 9.86
C ALA A 157 10.72 -6.80 9.63
N ASN A 158 9.60 -7.26 10.16
CA ASN A 158 8.33 -6.54 10.07
C ASN A 158 8.36 -5.20 10.80
N ILE A 159 8.92 -5.14 12.02
CA ILE A 159 9.05 -3.90 12.80
C ILE A 159 10.02 -2.93 12.12
N ALA A 160 11.14 -3.44 11.60
CA ALA A 160 12.16 -2.63 10.92
C ALA A 160 11.76 -2.21 9.49
N TYR A 161 10.62 -2.67 8.97
CA TYR A 161 10.24 -2.44 7.57
C TYR A 161 10.20 -0.96 7.18
N ALA A 162 9.74 -0.08 8.08
CA ALA A 162 9.71 1.35 7.84
C ALA A 162 11.12 2.01 7.88
N ASN A 163 12.08 1.36 8.54
CA ASN A 163 13.47 1.80 8.64
C ASN A 163 14.41 0.60 8.70
N LEU A 164 14.82 0.12 7.53
CA LEU A 164 15.69 -1.05 7.39
C LEU A 164 17.07 -0.90 8.07
N ASN A 165 17.46 0.32 8.41
CA ASN A 165 18.70 0.62 9.12
C ASN A 165 18.48 0.86 10.63
N ALA A 166 17.30 0.51 11.17
CA ALA A 166 17.01 0.68 12.59
C ALA A 166 17.95 -0.20 13.42
N SER A 167 18.54 0.41 14.47
CA SER A 167 19.34 -0.34 15.43
C SER A 167 18.45 -1.23 16.31
N GLU A 168 19.04 -2.26 16.93
CA GLU A 168 18.31 -3.13 17.86
C GLU A 168 17.69 -2.36 19.03
N ASP A 169 18.39 -1.35 19.53
CA ASP A 169 17.88 -0.46 20.58
C ASP A 169 16.65 0.33 20.12
N GLN A 170 16.61 0.80 18.86
CA GLN A 170 15.43 1.46 18.29
C GLN A 170 14.25 0.52 18.15
N ILE A 171 14.49 -0.71 17.69
CA ILE A 171 13.45 -1.74 17.57
C ILE A 171 12.88 -2.08 18.94
N THR A 172 13.73 -2.33 19.94
CA THR A 172 13.32 -2.64 21.30
C THR A 172 12.48 -1.50 21.90
N LYS A 173 12.93 -0.25 21.78
CA LYS A 173 12.17 0.91 22.25
C LYS A 173 10.81 1.05 21.58
N ALA A 174 10.71 0.77 20.27
CA ALA A 174 9.44 0.77 19.55
C ALA A 174 8.49 -0.33 20.08
N CYS A 175 9.03 -1.52 20.34
CA CYS A 175 8.27 -2.63 20.93
C CYS A 175 7.77 -2.32 22.32
N ASP A 176 8.59 -1.71 23.17
CA ASP A 176 8.21 -1.30 24.51
C ASP A 176 7.10 -0.25 24.47
N PHE A 177 7.23 0.74 23.59
CA PHE A 177 6.21 1.77 23.39
C PHE A 177 4.87 1.17 22.94
N ALA A 178 4.91 0.19 22.02
CA ALA A 178 3.73 -0.53 21.52
C ALA A 178 3.21 -1.62 22.48
N ALA A 179 3.85 -1.80 23.66
CA ALA A 179 3.58 -2.93 24.56
C ALA A 179 3.67 -4.29 23.87
N ALA A 180 4.62 -4.44 22.93
CA ALA A 180 4.83 -5.64 22.14
C ALA A 180 5.90 -6.57 22.75
N SER A 181 6.87 -6.04 23.49
CA SER A 181 8.03 -6.77 24.03
C SER A 181 7.61 -8.03 24.80
N GLU A 182 6.62 -7.91 25.70
CA GLU A 182 6.18 -9.02 26.56
C GLU A 182 5.72 -10.26 25.77
N PHE A 183 4.98 -10.08 24.68
CA PHE A 183 4.55 -11.23 23.90
C PHE A 183 5.62 -11.72 22.92
N ILE A 184 6.48 -10.82 22.40
CA ILE A 184 7.58 -11.17 21.51
C ILE A 184 8.57 -12.09 22.22
N GLU A 185 8.93 -11.80 23.46
CA GLU A 185 9.83 -12.60 24.28
C GLU A 185 9.30 -14.03 24.56
N LYS A 186 7.96 -14.19 24.55
CA LYS A 186 7.31 -15.50 24.72
C LYS A 186 7.24 -16.32 23.43
N LEU A 187 7.60 -15.75 22.28
CA LEU A 187 7.68 -16.49 21.02
C LEU A 187 8.89 -17.42 20.98
N PRO A 188 8.81 -18.55 20.24
CA PRO A 188 9.87 -19.59 20.27
C PRO A 188 11.28 -19.10 19.94
N GLN A 189 11.41 -18.08 19.06
CA GLN A 189 12.68 -17.47 18.67
C GLN A 189 12.66 -15.95 18.91
N SER A 190 11.79 -15.47 19.81
CA SER A 190 11.64 -14.05 20.13
C SER A 190 11.55 -13.19 18.86
N TYR A 191 12.39 -12.20 18.69
CA TYR A 191 12.42 -11.28 17.54
C TYR A 191 12.71 -11.97 16.20
N GLU A 192 13.39 -13.12 16.19
CA GLU A 192 13.71 -13.89 14.98
C GLU A 192 12.62 -14.91 14.62
N THR A 193 11.50 -14.92 15.33
CA THR A 193 10.36 -15.78 15.02
C THR A 193 9.74 -15.40 13.68
N ILE A 194 9.66 -16.36 12.75
CA ILE A 194 8.93 -16.20 11.47
C ILE A 194 7.43 -16.30 11.73
N ILE A 195 6.72 -15.23 11.40
CA ILE A 195 5.29 -15.08 11.74
C ILE A 195 4.32 -15.66 10.69
N GLY A 196 4.83 -16.01 9.52
CA GLY A 196 4.06 -16.57 8.41
C GLY A 196 3.27 -15.50 7.63
N GLU A 197 2.68 -15.91 6.53
CA GLU A 197 1.94 -15.02 5.64
C GLU A 197 0.84 -14.27 6.42
N ASN A 198 0.84 -12.94 6.30
CA ASN A 198 -0.05 -12.03 7.04
C ASN A 198 -0.04 -12.27 8.56
N GLY A 199 1.05 -12.78 9.11
CA GLY A 199 1.20 -13.02 10.55
C GLY A 199 0.19 -14.04 11.11
N ILE A 200 -0.08 -15.11 10.37
CA ILE A 200 -1.09 -16.14 10.74
C ILE A 200 -0.86 -16.72 12.15
N LYS A 201 0.37 -16.71 12.64
CA LYS A 201 0.74 -17.22 13.96
C LYS A 201 0.45 -16.22 15.11
N LEU A 202 -0.02 -15.01 14.79
CA LEU A 202 -0.26 -13.94 15.76
C LEU A 202 -1.75 -13.64 15.91
N SER A 203 -2.16 -13.25 17.11
CA SER A 203 -3.51 -12.71 17.32
C SER A 203 -3.67 -11.33 16.68
N GLY A 204 -4.91 -10.89 16.43
CA GLY A 204 -5.18 -9.56 15.85
C GLY A 204 -4.55 -8.41 16.63
N GLY A 205 -4.62 -8.44 17.95
CA GLY A 205 -4.00 -7.42 18.80
C GLY A 205 -2.46 -7.45 18.76
N GLN A 206 -1.86 -8.64 18.63
CA GLN A 206 -0.39 -8.77 18.46
C GLN A 206 0.06 -8.21 17.12
N LYS A 207 -0.68 -8.50 16.02
CA LYS A 207 -0.42 -7.90 14.71
C LYS A 207 -0.45 -6.38 14.77
N GLN A 208 -1.44 -5.83 15.45
CA GLN A 208 -1.63 -4.38 15.59
C GLN A 208 -0.49 -3.69 16.34
N ARG A 209 0.14 -4.40 17.28
CA ARG A 209 1.29 -3.86 18.03
C ARG A 209 2.61 -3.96 17.27
N ILE A 210 2.70 -4.82 16.25
CA ILE A 210 3.88 -4.97 15.39
C ILE A 210 3.85 -3.98 14.23
N SER A 211 2.66 -3.64 13.71
CA SER A 211 2.50 -2.71 12.60
C SER A 211 2.72 -1.26 13.02
#